data_d8058f56ea51f1f1df8a4e0b083d8695
#
_entry.id   d8058f56ea51f1f1df8a4e0b083d8695
#
_cell.length_a   1.000
_cell.length_b   1.000
_cell.length_c   1.000
_cell.angle_alpha   90.00
_cell.angle_beta   90.00
_cell.angle_gamma   90.00
#
_symmetry.space_group_name_H-M   'P 1'
#
loop_
_entity.id
_entity.type
_entity.pdbx_description
1 polymer ?
#
loop_
_entity_poly.entity_id
_entity_poly.type
_entity_poly.pdbx_seq_one_letter_code
_entity_poly.pdbx_strand_id
1 'polypeptide(L)'
;INTSGVHVSGVCTAGIVTATTLYGDGSNLTGLSAGGGSGQFNTGLTGATAYAVTTSMATALTANASSSYRTVIHSIHVANISAAEVTVSGEMQASFSFAHTIPIPAGSAVELLKQPKVLGASETIELQASANSALQATIIAEQKEDTDLWDAQIDLTSAATWTDLYTSASNPSVVQSILLANDDGTNDVKARVVWTNGSDTIQAYLCYDLVVPADSTVELCEQPKYLASGYKLRVYANQADRLEVTASGKQITS
;
A
#
# COMPACT_ATOMS: atom_id res chain seq x y z
N ILE A 1 -46.36 29.64 0.91
CA ILE A 1 -45.54 28.67 0.17
C ILE A 1 -46.44 27.47 -0.07
N ASN A 2 -46.65 27.16 -1.30
CA ASN A 2 -47.53 26.08 -1.71
C ASN A 2 -46.68 24.76 -1.83
N THR A 3 -47.33 23.63 -1.69
CA THR A 3 -46.72 22.30 -1.82
C THR A 3 -46.11 21.99 -3.20
N SER A 4 -46.30 22.87 -4.19
CA SER A 4 -45.78 22.75 -5.57
C SER A 4 -44.37 23.32 -5.74
N GLY A 5 -43.75 23.84 -4.70
CA GLY A 5 -42.41 24.39 -4.73
C GLY A 5 -42.32 25.89 -4.99
N VAL A 6 -41.10 26.41 -4.98
CA VAL A 6 -40.77 27.82 -5.27
C VAL A 6 -39.94 27.85 -6.54
N HIS A 7 -40.41 28.61 -7.54
CA HIS A 7 -39.64 28.89 -8.75
C HIS A 7 -39.01 30.29 -8.62
N VAL A 8 -37.67 30.35 -8.64
CA VAL A 8 -36.93 31.62 -8.60
C VAL A 8 -36.22 31.79 -9.93
N SER A 9 -36.56 32.86 -10.67
CA SER A 9 -35.80 33.26 -11.86
C SER A 9 -34.82 34.37 -11.46
N GLY A 10 -33.53 34.04 -11.41
CA GLY A 10 -32.48 34.96 -10.99
C GLY A 10 -31.69 34.44 -9.76
N VAL A 11 -31.07 35.37 -9.01
CA VAL A 11 -30.25 35.01 -7.85
C VAL A 11 -31.14 34.79 -6.61
N CYS A 12 -30.99 33.63 -5.97
CA CYS A 12 -31.57 33.34 -4.67
C CYS A 12 -30.46 33.38 -3.59
N THR A 13 -30.61 34.26 -2.61
CA THR A 13 -29.72 34.28 -1.43
C THR A 13 -30.46 33.64 -0.25
N ALA A 14 -29.97 32.52 0.23
CA ALA A 14 -30.50 31.79 1.36
C ALA A 14 -29.38 31.43 2.35
N GLY A 15 -29.67 31.53 3.65
CA GLY A 15 -28.71 31.16 4.69
C GLY A 15 -28.43 29.63 4.70
N ILE A 16 -29.49 28.84 4.58
CA ILE A 16 -29.43 27.38 4.49
C ILE A 16 -30.44 26.91 3.45
N VAL A 17 -30.00 26.05 2.52
CA VAL A 17 -30.88 25.31 1.61
C VAL A 17 -30.76 23.82 1.92
N THR A 18 -31.87 23.21 2.32
CA THR A 18 -31.97 21.77 2.51
C THR A 18 -32.77 21.16 1.36
N ALA A 19 -32.15 20.33 0.55
CA ALA A 19 -32.78 19.62 -0.55
C ALA A 19 -32.28 18.18 -0.61
N THR A 20 -33.19 17.27 -0.94
CA THR A 20 -32.84 15.86 -1.16
C THR A 20 -32.03 15.67 -2.46
N THR A 21 -32.30 16.56 -3.44
CA THR A 21 -31.63 16.51 -4.74
C THR A 21 -31.54 17.91 -5.32
N LEU A 22 -30.39 18.27 -5.85
CA LEU A 22 -30.18 19.49 -6.63
C LEU A 22 -29.92 19.08 -8.08
N TYR A 23 -30.67 19.67 -9.03
CA TYR A 23 -30.51 19.45 -10.46
C TYR A 23 -29.89 20.69 -11.11
N GLY A 24 -28.91 20.50 -11.96
CA GLY A 24 -28.29 21.58 -12.72
C GLY A 24 -26.80 21.39 -12.92
N ASP A 25 -26.19 22.30 -13.68
CA ASP A 25 -24.75 22.37 -13.81
C ASP A 25 -24.14 22.94 -12.50
N GLY A 26 -23.39 22.11 -11.80
CA GLY A 26 -22.70 22.48 -10.55
C GLY A 26 -21.36 23.19 -10.74
N SER A 27 -20.98 23.56 -11.96
CA SER A 27 -19.63 24.10 -12.29
C SER A 27 -19.23 25.36 -11.51
N ASN A 28 -20.24 26.13 -11.04
CA ASN A 28 -20.03 27.36 -10.25
C ASN A 28 -20.26 27.17 -8.74
N LEU A 29 -20.48 25.95 -8.25
CA LEU A 29 -20.62 25.71 -6.84
C LEU A 29 -19.23 25.70 -6.18
N THR A 30 -18.98 26.64 -5.29
CA THR A 30 -17.74 26.76 -4.52
C THR A 30 -18.00 26.50 -3.05
N GLY A 31 -17.00 25.98 -2.31
CA GLY A 31 -17.13 25.72 -0.88
C GLY A 31 -17.94 24.48 -0.53
N LEU A 32 -18.18 23.58 -1.48
CA LEU A 32 -18.76 22.28 -1.18
C LEU A 32 -17.70 21.43 -0.46
N SER A 33 -17.82 21.30 0.86
CA SER A 33 -17.20 20.17 1.52
C SER A 33 -17.99 18.92 1.13
N ALA A 34 -17.36 18.00 0.42
CA ALA A 34 -17.96 16.74 0.01
C ALA A 34 -18.26 15.88 1.24
N GLY A 35 -19.39 16.17 1.91
CA GLY A 35 -19.98 15.31 2.92
C GLY A 35 -20.75 14.20 2.21
N GLY A 36 -20.15 13.01 2.14
CA GLY A 36 -20.85 11.74 2.05
C GLY A 36 -21.93 11.59 0.98
N GLY A 37 -21.59 11.68 -0.28
CA GLY A 37 -22.42 11.19 -1.40
C GLY A 37 -21.81 9.91 -1.97
N SER A 38 -22.50 8.79 -1.81
CA SER A 38 -22.18 7.52 -2.46
C SER A 38 -22.03 7.72 -3.97
N GLY A 39 -20.84 7.52 -4.51
CA GLY A 39 -20.58 7.52 -5.95
C GLY A 39 -19.50 8.46 -6.44
N GLN A 40 -18.90 9.28 -5.61
CA GLN A 40 -17.65 9.92 -5.96
C GLN A 40 -16.52 8.93 -5.66
N PHE A 41 -15.83 8.52 -6.71
CA PHE A 41 -14.43 8.18 -6.55
C PHE A 41 -13.83 9.40 -5.86
N ASN A 42 -13.55 9.25 -4.56
CA ASN A 42 -13.01 10.32 -3.76
C ASN A 42 -11.80 10.87 -4.53
N THR A 43 -11.60 12.18 -4.57
CA THR A 43 -10.55 12.90 -5.27
C THR A 43 -9.12 12.47 -4.89
N GLY A 44 -8.98 11.32 -4.28
CA GLY A 44 -7.77 10.65 -3.89
C GLY A 44 -7.40 9.41 -4.69
N LEU A 45 -8.19 8.95 -5.65
CA LEU A 45 -7.67 8.03 -6.65
C LEU A 45 -6.68 8.82 -7.51
N THR A 46 -5.40 8.65 -7.23
CA THR A 46 -4.35 8.97 -8.20
C THR A 46 -4.56 7.98 -9.33
N GLY A 47 -5.46 8.36 -10.23
CA GLY A 47 -5.87 7.51 -11.34
C GLY A 47 -4.62 7.04 -12.08
N ALA A 48 -4.64 5.80 -12.48
CA ALA A 48 -3.65 5.10 -13.26
C ALA A 48 -3.05 5.97 -14.37
N THR A 49 -2.04 6.74 -14.03
CA THR A 49 -1.21 7.37 -15.04
C THR A 49 -0.25 6.29 -15.50
N ALA A 50 -0.26 5.98 -16.79
CA ALA A 50 0.72 5.07 -17.37
C ALA A 50 2.12 5.66 -17.10
N TYR A 51 2.88 5.00 -16.26
CA TYR A 51 4.24 5.38 -15.91
C TYR A 51 5.21 4.59 -16.78
N ALA A 52 6.02 5.29 -17.57
CA ALA A 52 7.10 4.66 -18.34
C ALA A 52 8.26 4.34 -17.40
N VAL A 53 8.50 3.06 -17.15
CA VAL A 53 9.57 2.61 -16.24
C VAL A 53 10.92 2.80 -16.91
N THR A 54 11.85 3.42 -16.19
CA THR A 54 13.21 3.74 -16.67
C THR A 54 14.23 2.71 -16.16
N THR A 55 15.46 2.76 -16.67
CA THR A 55 16.55 1.89 -16.21
C THR A 55 17.21 2.37 -14.92
N SER A 56 16.82 3.51 -14.40
CA SER A 56 17.19 3.95 -13.05
C SER A 56 15.98 3.80 -12.15
N MET A 57 16.18 3.41 -10.89
CA MET A 57 15.12 3.45 -9.89
C MET A 57 14.55 4.88 -9.82
N ALA A 58 13.25 5.01 -10.01
CA ALA A 58 12.61 6.32 -10.11
C ALA A 58 11.18 6.28 -9.55
N THR A 59 10.78 7.39 -8.93
CA THR A 59 9.49 7.54 -8.29
C THR A 59 8.35 7.48 -9.31
N ALA A 60 7.51 6.46 -9.17
CA ALA A 60 6.30 6.26 -9.95
C ALA A 60 5.07 6.84 -9.24
N LEU A 61 5.08 6.90 -7.91
CA LEU A 61 4.01 7.47 -7.10
C LEU A 61 4.60 8.05 -5.80
N THR A 62 4.06 9.19 -5.36
CA THR A 62 4.33 9.77 -4.04
C THR A 62 3.02 9.85 -3.25
N ALA A 63 3.01 9.32 -2.04
CA ALA A 63 1.88 9.43 -1.13
C ALA A 63 1.62 10.88 -0.70
N ASN A 64 0.41 11.16 -0.20
CA ASN A 64 0.07 12.50 0.31
C ASN A 64 1.04 12.94 1.41
N ALA A 65 1.46 14.19 1.38
CA ALA A 65 2.40 14.75 2.36
C ALA A 65 1.79 14.96 3.76
N SER A 66 0.46 14.96 3.88
CA SER A 66 -0.23 15.14 5.16
C SER A 66 -0.29 13.84 5.96
N SER A 67 0.14 13.87 7.21
CA SER A 67 0.08 12.74 8.14
C SER A 67 -1.36 12.31 8.52
N SER A 68 -2.36 13.15 8.21
CA SER A 68 -3.78 12.81 8.38
C SER A 68 -4.29 11.83 7.31
N TYR A 69 -3.53 11.62 6.25
CA TYR A 69 -3.89 10.72 5.16
C TYR A 69 -2.96 9.52 5.13
N ARG A 70 -3.48 8.42 4.62
CA ARG A 70 -2.74 7.25 4.19
C ARG A 70 -3.04 6.99 2.72
N THR A 71 -2.05 6.50 1.99
CA THR A 71 -2.23 6.07 0.61
C THR A 71 -2.25 4.55 0.56
N VAL A 72 -3.37 3.97 0.14
CA VAL A 72 -3.51 2.52 -0.02
C VAL A 72 -3.23 2.18 -1.47
N ILE A 73 -2.19 1.41 -1.73
CA ILE A 73 -1.85 0.89 -3.06
C ILE A 73 -2.59 -0.44 -3.23
N HIS A 74 -3.50 -0.49 -4.18
CA HIS A 74 -4.30 -1.68 -4.47
C HIS A 74 -3.68 -2.57 -5.54
N SER A 75 -2.95 -1.98 -6.50
CA SER A 75 -2.40 -2.69 -7.65
C SER A 75 -1.20 -1.95 -8.21
N ILE A 76 -0.19 -2.71 -8.61
CA ILE A 76 0.92 -2.24 -9.45
C ILE A 76 1.04 -3.22 -10.61
N HIS A 77 0.39 -2.89 -11.71
CA HIS A 77 0.38 -3.70 -12.92
C HIS A 77 1.45 -3.21 -13.87
N VAL A 78 2.35 -4.10 -14.32
CA VAL A 78 3.45 -3.75 -15.23
C VAL A 78 3.34 -4.56 -16.49
N ALA A 79 3.27 -3.89 -17.64
CA ALA A 79 3.22 -4.49 -18.96
C ALA A 79 4.55 -4.32 -19.69
N ASN A 80 5.06 -5.39 -20.28
CA ASN A 80 6.20 -5.35 -21.20
C ASN A 80 5.71 -5.09 -22.62
N ILE A 81 5.99 -3.89 -23.12
CA ILE A 81 5.61 -3.43 -24.47
C ILE A 81 6.71 -3.64 -25.51
N SER A 82 7.80 -4.32 -25.12
CA SER A 82 8.94 -4.62 -25.99
C SER A 82 8.88 -6.03 -26.61
N ALA A 83 9.76 -6.30 -27.53
CA ALA A 83 9.88 -7.60 -28.19
C ALA A 83 10.84 -8.59 -27.48
N ALA A 84 11.40 -8.21 -26.33
CA ALA A 84 12.32 -9.02 -25.52
C ALA A 84 11.84 -9.14 -24.07
N GLU A 85 12.31 -10.14 -23.36
CA GLU A 85 12.12 -10.22 -21.90
C GLU A 85 12.83 -9.05 -21.23
N VAL A 86 12.15 -8.43 -20.24
CA VAL A 86 12.67 -7.32 -19.43
C VAL A 86 12.33 -7.58 -17.98
N THR A 87 13.26 -7.32 -17.06
CA THR A 87 13.00 -7.45 -15.63
C THR A 87 12.52 -6.12 -15.05
N VAL A 88 11.69 -6.21 -13.99
CA VAL A 88 11.27 -5.09 -13.16
C VAL A 88 11.70 -5.28 -11.72
N SER A 89 12.17 -4.20 -11.09
CA SER A 89 12.35 -4.09 -9.65
C SER A 89 11.48 -2.96 -9.12
N GLY A 90 11.01 -3.08 -7.89
CA GLY A 90 10.16 -2.10 -7.24
C GLY A 90 10.44 -1.98 -5.76
N GLU A 91 10.52 -0.73 -5.27
CA GLU A 91 10.77 -0.38 -3.89
C GLU A 91 9.68 0.52 -3.33
N MET A 92 9.43 0.40 -2.03
CA MET A 92 8.63 1.33 -1.24
C MET A 92 9.56 2.15 -0.36
N GLN A 93 9.29 3.45 -0.21
CA GLN A 93 10.07 4.36 0.65
C GLN A 93 11.56 4.41 0.30
N ALA A 94 11.89 4.25 -0.98
CA ALA A 94 13.25 4.30 -1.53
C ALA A 94 14.25 3.27 -0.94
N SER A 95 13.76 2.20 -0.28
CA SER A 95 14.65 1.18 0.27
C SER A 95 14.03 -0.20 0.52
N PHE A 96 12.70 -0.34 0.57
CA PHE A 96 12.09 -1.64 0.88
C PHE A 96 11.55 -2.31 -0.39
N SER A 97 12.17 -3.38 -0.79
CA SER A 97 11.83 -4.12 -2.01
C SER A 97 10.48 -4.83 -1.90
N PHE A 98 9.59 -4.63 -2.86
CA PHE A 98 8.40 -5.45 -3.04
C PHE A 98 8.46 -6.31 -4.31
N ALA A 99 9.41 -6.02 -5.19
CA ALA A 99 9.73 -6.79 -6.38
C ALA A 99 11.23 -6.64 -6.68
N HIS A 100 11.93 -7.73 -6.91
CA HIS A 100 13.34 -7.69 -7.27
C HIS A 100 13.58 -8.54 -8.53
N THR A 101 14.09 -7.91 -9.60
CA THR A 101 14.43 -8.53 -10.89
C THR A 101 13.36 -9.49 -11.46
N ILE A 102 12.08 -9.20 -11.27
CA ILE A 102 10.97 -10.04 -11.77
C ILE A 102 10.97 -10.04 -13.29
N PRO A 103 11.16 -11.20 -13.97
CA PRO A 103 11.17 -11.26 -15.42
C PRO A 103 9.75 -11.13 -15.97
N ILE A 104 9.59 -10.27 -16.99
CA ILE A 104 8.35 -10.09 -17.74
C ILE A 104 8.64 -10.45 -19.20
N PRO A 105 8.13 -11.58 -19.70
CA PRO A 105 8.30 -11.95 -21.10
C PRO A 105 7.77 -10.90 -22.08
N ALA A 106 8.29 -10.88 -23.29
CA ALA A 106 7.84 -9.97 -24.34
C ALA A 106 6.32 -10.00 -24.53
N GLY A 107 5.68 -8.83 -24.56
CA GLY A 107 4.24 -8.69 -24.78
C GLY A 107 3.35 -9.24 -23.65
N SER A 108 3.92 -9.54 -22.48
CA SER A 108 3.18 -9.99 -21.31
C SER A 108 3.10 -8.91 -20.22
N ALA A 109 2.38 -9.20 -19.14
CA ALA A 109 2.23 -8.30 -18.02
C ALA A 109 2.17 -9.08 -16.70
N VAL A 110 2.49 -8.41 -15.60
CA VAL A 110 2.47 -8.97 -14.25
C VAL A 110 1.83 -7.99 -13.26
N GLU A 111 1.12 -8.53 -12.25
CA GLU A 111 0.71 -7.79 -11.07
C GLU A 111 1.77 -8.01 -9.97
N LEU A 112 2.35 -6.91 -9.47
CA LEU A 112 3.44 -6.99 -8.50
C LEU A 112 2.95 -7.12 -7.05
N LEU A 113 1.72 -6.70 -6.76
CA LEU A 113 1.14 -6.78 -5.41
C LEU A 113 0.09 -7.87 -5.30
N LYS A 114 0.24 -8.78 -4.33
CA LYS A 114 -0.80 -9.77 -4.00
C LYS A 114 -1.82 -9.26 -2.99
N GLN A 115 -1.41 -8.30 -2.16
CA GLN A 115 -2.25 -7.67 -1.14
C GLN A 115 -2.04 -6.16 -1.17
N PRO A 116 -3.07 -5.35 -0.85
CA PRO A 116 -2.92 -3.91 -0.72
C PRO A 116 -1.84 -3.53 0.29
N LYS A 117 -1.08 -2.48 -0.02
CA LYS A 117 -0.07 -1.88 0.85
C LYS A 117 -0.51 -0.51 1.31
N VAL A 118 -0.17 -0.15 2.53
CA VAL A 118 -0.38 1.21 3.06
C VAL A 118 0.95 1.95 2.98
N LEU A 119 0.89 3.19 2.52
CA LEU A 119 2.01 4.14 2.55
C LEU A 119 1.69 5.26 3.53
N GLY A 120 2.67 5.62 4.33
CA GLY A 120 2.67 6.80 5.18
C GLY A 120 2.79 8.11 4.38
N ALA A 121 2.85 9.22 5.11
CA ALA A 121 2.96 10.55 4.48
C ALA A 121 4.28 10.70 3.72
N SER A 122 4.21 11.19 2.49
CA SER A 122 5.36 11.44 1.61
C SER A 122 6.16 10.21 1.19
N GLU A 123 5.72 9.01 1.53
CA GLU A 123 6.38 7.79 1.07
C GLU A 123 6.17 7.56 -0.42
N THR A 124 7.07 6.80 -1.03
CA THR A 124 7.12 6.62 -2.49
C THR A 124 6.94 5.17 -2.90
N ILE A 125 6.45 4.95 -4.11
CA ILE A 125 6.66 3.74 -4.90
C ILE A 125 7.67 4.09 -5.98
N GLU A 126 8.73 3.33 -6.06
CA GLU A 126 9.76 3.46 -7.07
C GLU A 126 9.84 2.21 -7.92
N LEU A 127 10.13 2.38 -9.20
CA LEU A 127 10.22 1.29 -10.17
C LEU A 127 11.47 1.44 -11.03
N GLN A 128 12.06 0.30 -11.39
CA GLN A 128 13.19 0.19 -12.29
C GLN A 128 12.98 -0.95 -13.29
N ALA A 129 13.39 -0.75 -14.54
CA ALA A 129 13.41 -1.77 -15.59
C ALA A 129 14.83 -2.08 -16.01
N SER A 130 15.09 -3.30 -16.51
CA SER A 130 16.40 -3.62 -17.10
C SER A 130 16.61 -3.02 -18.50
N ALA A 131 15.57 -2.47 -19.14
CA ALA A 131 15.65 -1.82 -20.44
C ALA A 131 14.76 -0.57 -20.52
N ASN A 132 15.25 0.49 -21.17
CA ASN A 132 14.49 1.72 -21.37
C ASN A 132 13.30 1.52 -22.31
N SER A 133 12.21 2.26 -22.05
CA SER A 133 11.01 2.31 -22.90
C SER A 133 10.39 0.94 -23.16
N ALA A 134 10.67 -0.04 -22.32
CA ALA A 134 10.23 -1.42 -22.47
C ALA A 134 9.03 -1.76 -21.58
N LEU A 135 8.92 -1.12 -20.42
CA LEU A 135 7.88 -1.38 -19.43
C LEU A 135 6.99 -0.16 -19.20
N GLN A 136 5.69 -0.42 -19.09
CA GLN A 136 4.70 0.55 -18.64
C GLN A 136 4.02 0.03 -17.39
N ALA A 137 3.99 0.84 -16.34
CA ALA A 137 3.31 0.54 -15.09
C ALA A 137 2.00 1.30 -14.97
N THR A 138 1.01 0.67 -14.36
CA THR A 138 -0.25 1.26 -13.94
C THR A 138 -0.41 1.03 -12.45
N ILE A 139 -0.48 2.11 -11.66
CA ILE A 139 -0.62 2.04 -10.19
C ILE A 139 -2.03 2.49 -9.82
N ILE A 140 -2.78 1.64 -9.10
CA ILE A 140 -4.08 1.97 -8.54
C ILE A 140 -3.90 2.26 -7.06
N ALA A 141 -4.14 3.51 -6.67
CA ALA A 141 -3.99 3.96 -5.29
C ALA A 141 -5.20 4.77 -4.83
N GLU A 142 -5.52 4.69 -3.57
CA GLU A 142 -6.58 5.44 -2.90
C GLU A 142 -6.00 6.22 -1.72
N GLN A 143 -6.32 7.53 -1.63
CA GLN A 143 -6.03 8.31 -0.43
C GLN A 143 -7.19 8.17 0.55
N LYS A 144 -6.87 7.87 1.80
CA LYS A 144 -7.83 7.80 2.91
C LYS A 144 -7.44 8.74 4.03
N GLU A 145 -8.38 9.52 4.49
CA GLU A 145 -8.29 10.21 5.77
C GLU A 145 -8.63 9.19 6.87
N ASP A 146 -7.67 8.35 7.17
CA ASP A 146 -7.83 7.22 8.10
C ASP A 146 -6.52 7.00 8.86
N THR A 147 -6.45 7.55 10.06
CA THR A 147 -5.28 7.44 10.95
C THR A 147 -5.15 6.05 11.60
N ASP A 148 -6.16 5.19 11.45
CA ASP A 148 -6.13 3.83 11.95
C ASP A 148 -5.37 2.88 11.01
N LEU A 149 -5.18 3.27 9.74
CA LEU A 149 -4.32 2.56 8.82
C LEU A 149 -2.85 2.72 9.24
N TRP A 150 -2.12 1.63 9.24
CA TRP A 150 -0.71 1.60 9.60
C TRP A 150 0.12 0.84 8.57
N ASP A 151 1.36 1.21 8.49
CA ASP A 151 2.45 0.55 7.80
C ASP A 151 3.62 0.34 8.78
N ALA A 152 4.40 -0.68 8.54
CA ALA A 152 5.62 -0.97 9.29
C ALA A 152 6.61 -1.69 8.39
N GLN A 153 7.88 -1.37 8.54
CA GLN A 153 8.94 -1.95 7.74
C GLN A 153 10.24 -2.07 8.54
N ILE A 154 11.02 -3.05 8.19
CA ILE A 154 12.31 -3.30 8.80
C ILE A 154 13.24 -4.04 7.84
N ASP A 155 14.48 -3.63 7.82
CA ASP A 155 15.59 -4.40 7.29
C ASP A 155 16.25 -5.18 8.44
N LEU A 156 16.42 -6.49 8.27
CA LEU A 156 16.97 -7.37 9.30
C LEU A 156 18.50 -7.42 9.21
N THR A 157 19.12 -6.41 9.81
CA THR A 157 20.59 -6.23 9.85
C THR A 157 21.31 -7.17 10.81
N SER A 158 20.59 -7.99 11.57
CA SER A 158 21.15 -8.93 12.54
C SER A 158 20.64 -10.34 12.35
N ALA A 159 21.54 -11.28 12.12
CA ALA A 159 21.21 -12.70 12.02
C ALA A 159 20.72 -13.27 13.36
N ALA A 160 19.82 -14.24 13.28
CA ALA A 160 19.34 -15.05 14.41
C ALA A 160 18.77 -14.26 15.58
N THR A 161 18.25 -13.05 15.32
CA THR A 161 17.68 -12.16 16.33
C THR A 161 16.21 -11.87 16.04
N TRP A 162 15.36 -11.93 17.07
CA TRP A 162 13.97 -11.51 16.98
C TRP A 162 13.86 -9.99 17.01
N THR A 163 13.21 -9.41 16.03
CA THR A 163 13.00 -7.96 15.91
C THR A 163 11.52 -7.65 15.88
N ASP A 164 11.11 -6.60 16.61
CA ASP A 164 9.72 -6.13 16.61
C ASP A 164 9.46 -5.37 15.31
N LEU A 165 8.52 -5.85 14.50
CA LEU A 165 8.08 -5.17 13.28
C LEU A 165 6.93 -4.19 13.58
N TYR A 166 5.94 -4.65 14.35
CA TYR A 166 4.78 -3.83 14.71
C TYR A 166 4.25 -4.23 16.10
N THR A 167 3.81 -3.24 16.87
CA THR A 167 3.14 -3.45 18.15
C THR A 167 1.74 -2.85 18.10
N SER A 168 0.74 -3.71 18.31
CA SER A 168 -0.65 -3.29 18.47
C SER A 168 -0.80 -2.67 19.86
N ALA A 169 -0.81 -1.34 19.96
CA ALA A 169 -0.74 -0.62 21.21
C ALA A 169 -2.02 -0.81 22.07
N SER A 170 -2.88 0.20 22.11
CA SER A 170 -4.10 0.19 22.96
C SER A 170 -5.27 -0.53 22.31
N ASN A 171 -5.30 -0.61 21.00
CA ASN A 171 -6.38 -1.22 20.22
C ASN A 171 -5.87 -2.45 19.48
N PRO A 172 -6.69 -3.47 19.28
CA PRO A 172 -6.33 -4.58 18.41
C PRO A 172 -6.18 -4.11 16.96
N SER A 173 -5.50 -4.91 16.15
CA SER A 173 -5.23 -4.59 14.76
C SER A 173 -5.59 -5.76 13.85
N VAL A 174 -5.96 -5.43 12.61
CA VAL A 174 -6.01 -6.38 11.50
C VAL A 174 -4.75 -6.17 10.68
N VAL A 175 -3.94 -7.21 10.55
CA VAL A 175 -2.79 -7.26 9.65
C VAL A 175 -3.28 -7.74 8.30
N GLN A 176 -3.13 -6.93 7.26
CA GLN A 176 -3.62 -7.23 5.90
C GLN A 176 -2.54 -7.79 5.01
N SER A 177 -1.30 -7.37 5.22
CA SER A 177 -0.16 -7.77 4.41
C SER A 177 1.08 -7.93 5.28
N ILE A 178 1.86 -8.95 5.00
CA ILE A 178 3.24 -9.14 5.49
C ILE A 178 4.04 -9.65 4.30
N LEU A 179 4.87 -8.82 3.74
CA LEU A 179 5.74 -9.13 2.62
C LEU A 179 7.17 -9.36 3.13
N LEU A 180 7.73 -10.48 2.79
CA LEU A 180 9.15 -10.80 2.99
C LEU A 180 9.85 -10.64 1.65
N ALA A 181 10.88 -9.80 1.59
CA ALA A 181 11.70 -9.61 0.40
C ALA A 181 13.15 -10.02 0.70
N ASN A 182 13.71 -10.90 -0.10
CA ASN A 182 15.12 -11.23 -0.09
C ASN A 182 15.77 -10.49 -1.25
N ASP A 183 16.58 -9.50 -0.95
CA ASP A 183 17.30 -8.65 -1.90
C ASP A 183 18.74 -9.14 -2.20
N ASP A 184 19.17 -10.25 -1.56
CA ASP A 184 20.43 -10.91 -1.90
C ASP A 184 20.30 -11.66 -3.23
N GLY A 185 21.01 -11.20 -4.24
CA GLY A 185 20.97 -11.77 -5.59
C GLY A 185 21.54 -13.20 -5.73
N THR A 186 21.96 -13.84 -4.65
CA THR A 186 22.71 -15.10 -4.71
C THR A 186 22.24 -16.16 -3.71
N ASN A 187 21.81 -15.74 -2.53
CA ASN A 187 21.61 -16.65 -1.42
C ASN A 187 20.18 -16.59 -0.87
N ASP A 188 19.63 -17.75 -0.59
CA ASP A 188 18.37 -17.88 0.11
C ASP A 188 18.50 -17.42 1.57
N VAL A 189 17.40 -16.95 2.14
CA VAL A 189 17.28 -16.65 3.56
C VAL A 189 16.11 -17.40 4.18
N LYS A 190 16.26 -17.86 5.45
CA LYS A 190 15.16 -18.46 6.21
C LYS A 190 14.56 -17.44 7.13
N ALA A 191 13.26 -17.27 7.03
CA ALA A 191 12.48 -16.34 7.81
C ALA A 191 11.58 -17.06 8.83
N ARG A 192 11.36 -16.43 9.96
CA ARG A 192 10.28 -16.76 10.90
C ARG A 192 9.49 -15.50 11.20
N VAL A 193 8.19 -15.64 11.25
CA VAL A 193 7.29 -14.56 11.65
C VAL A 193 6.33 -15.09 12.70
N VAL A 194 6.21 -14.35 13.80
CA VAL A 194 5.39 -14.74 14.94
C VAL A 194 4.56 -13.58 15.44
N TRP A 195 3.48 -13.90 16.13
CA TRP A 195 2.98 -12.96 17.12
C TRP A 195 3.38 -13.41 18.54
N THR A 196 3.67 -12.39 19.34
CA THR A 196 3.95 -12.55 20.76
C THR A 196 2.97 -11.71 21.56
N ASN A 197 2.81 -12.04 22.84
CA ASN A 197 2.19 -11.11 23.78
C ASN A 197 3.17 -9.96 24.13
N GLY A 198 2.75 -9.01 24.95
CA GLY A 198 3.57 -7.88 25.38
C GLY A 198 4.86 -8.25 26.13
N SER A 199 4.95 -9.50 26.63
CA SER A 199 6.15 -10.04 27.31
C SER A 199 7.00 -10.92 26.38
N ASP A 200 6.87 -10.77 25.07
CA ASP A 200 7.62 -11.49 24.04
C ASP A 200 7.42 -13.02 24.01
N THR A 201 6.40 -13.53 24.71
CA THR A 201 6.05 -14.95 24.66
C THR A 201 5.34 -15.24 23.33
N ILE A 202 5.89 -16.19 22.57
CA ILE A 202 5.33 -16.60 21.28
C ILE A 202 3.95 -17.21 21.50
N GLN A 203 2.95 -16.68 20.79
CA GLN A 203 1.57 -17.16 20.82
C GLN A 203 1.28 -18.02 19.57
N ALA A 204 1.81 -17.61 18.41
CA ALA A 204 1.68 -18.37 17.18
C ALA A 204 2.79 -18.04 16.19
N TYR A 205 3.15 -19.04 15.38
CA TYR A 205 3.96 -18.84 14.18
C TYR A 205 3.05 -18.57 12.98
N LEU A 206 3.39 -17.55 12.21
CA LEU A 206 2.82 -17.33 10.88
C LEU A 206 3.64 -18.08 9.82
N CYS A 207 4.95 -18.12 10.01
CA CYS A 207 5.84 -19.04 9.30
C CYS A 207 7.02 -19.45 10.19
N TYR A 208 7.57 -20.63 9.91
CA TYR A 208 8.71 -21.18 10.63
C TYR A 208 9.73 -21.73 9.64
N ASP A 209 10.93 -21.16 9.62
CA ASP A 209 12.01 -21.49 8.71
C ASP A 209 11.58 -21.48 7.23
N LEU A 210 10.69 -20.55 6.87
CA LEU A 210 10.28 -20.34 5.49
C LEU A 210 11.49 -19.88 4.68
N VAL A 211 11.80 -20.61 3.60
CA VAL A 211 12.84 -20.21 2.68
C VAL A 211 12.29 -19.13 1.76
N VAL A 212 12.93 -17.96 1.78
CA VAL A 212 12.74 -16.89 0.80
C VAL A 212 13.93 -16.97 -0.15
N PRO A 213 13.72 -17.41 -1.40
CA PRO A 213 14.80 -17.55 -2.37
C PRO A 213 15.49 -16.20 -2.65
N ALA A 214 16.73 -16.26 -3.14
CA ALA A 214 17.43 -15.08 -3.65
C ALA A 214 16.54 -14.31 -4.65
N ASP A 215 16.62 -12.97 -4.65
CA ASP A 215 15.88 -12.10 -5.56
C ASP A 215 14.37 -12.35 -5.58
N SER A 216 13.77 -12.74 -4.45
CA SER A 216 12.35 -13.06 -4.44
C SER A 216 11.58 -12.41 -3.29
N THR A 217 10.28 -12.35 -3.44
CA THR A 217 9.36 -11.85 -2.43
C THR A 217 8.27 -12.87 -2.11
N VAL A 218 7.86 -12.94 -0.85
CA VAL A 218 6.81 -13.83 -0.37
C VAL A 218 5.79 -13.04 0.45
N GLU A 219 4.53 -13.02 0.00
CA GLU A 219 3.42 -12.49 0.79
C GLU A 219 2.87 -13.59 1.71
N LEU A 220 2.85 -13.33 3.02
CA LEU A 220 2.38 -14.29 4.03
C LEU A 220 0.87 -14.19 4.32
N CYS A 221 0.27 -13.03 4.05
CA CYS A 221 -1.13 -12.78 4.36
C CYS A 221 -2.04 -13.02 3.16
N GLU A 222 -2.42 -14.26 2.86
CA GLU A 222 -3.49 -14.53 1.90
C GLU A 222 -4.86 -14.07 2.43
N GLN A 223 -5.02 -14.09 3.75
CA GLN A 223 -6.21 -13.61 4.47
C GLN A 223 -5.78 -12.72 5.63
N PRO A 224 -6.57 -11.68 5.96
CA PRO A 224 -6.27 -10.80 7.10
C PRO A 224 -6.11 -11.57 8.40
N LYS A 225 -5.19 -11.12 9.24
CA LYS A 225 -4.90 -11.73 10.55
C LYS A 225 -5.23 -10.75 11.67
N TYR A 226 -5.80 -11.27 12.75
CA TYR A 226 -6.10 -10.48 13.94
C TYR A 226 -4.91 -10.46 14.89
N LEU A 227 -4.50 -9.29 15.33
CA LEU A 227 -3.48 -9.06 16.34
C LEU A 227 -4.13 -8.38 17.55
N ALA A 228 -4.14 -9.05 18.69
CA ALA A 228 -4.75 -8.52 19.91
C ALA A 228 -4.05 -7.26 20.40
N SER A 229 -4.75 -6.43 21.19
CA SER A 229 -4.15 -5.28 21.87
C SER A 229 -2.96 -5.69 22.74
N GLY A 230 -1.86 -4.94 22.66
CA GLY A 230 -0.61 -5.22 23.35
C GLY A 230 0.24 -6.33 22.76
N TYR A 231 -0.23 -7.00 21.69
CA TYR A 231 0.55 -8.03 21.00
C TYR A 231 1.49 -7.41 19.98
N LYS A 232 2.56 -8.16 19.69
CA LYS A 232 3.59 -7.76 18.73
C LYS A 232 3.64 -8.72 17.54
N LEU A 233 3.90 -8.18 16.38
CA LEU A 233 4.36 -8.91 15.20
C LEU A 233 5.89 -8.85 15.21
N ARG A 234 6.54 -10.02 15.26
CA ARG A 234 8.00 -10.11 15.31
C ARG A 234 8.53 -10.95 14.18
N VAL A 235 9.69 -10.58 13.71
CA VAL A 235 10.36 -11.20 12.57
C VAL A 235 11.77 -11.65 12.94
N TYR A 236 12.26 -12.64 12.20
CA TYR A 236 13.57 -13.24 12.39
C TYR A 236 14.11 -13.69 11.05
N ALA A 237 15.39 -13.46 10.80
CA ALA A 237 16.12 -14.03 9.69
C ALA A 237 17.33 -14.85 10.20
N ASN A 238 17.67 -15.94 9.52
CA ASN A 238 18.85 -16.73 9.86
C ASN A 238 20.17 -16.10 9.37
N GLN A 239 20.10 -15.09 8.52
CA GLN A 239 21.22 -14.32 7.98
C GLN A 239 20.94 -12.84 8.12
N ALA A 240 21.96 -12.02 8.33
CA ALA A 240 21.87 -10.56 8.34
C ALA A 240 21.85 -9.99 6.91
N ASP A 241 21.29 -8.77 6.79
CA ASP A 241 21.34 -7.94 5.57
C ASP A 241 20.86 -8.66 4.31
N ARG A 242 19.77 -9.47 4.43
CA ARG A 242 19.18 -10.21 3.30
C ARG A 242 17.66 -10.20 3.29
N LEU A 243 17.03 -9.82 4.38
CA LEU A 243 15.60 -9.88 4.50
C LEU A 243 15.03 -8.53 4.91
N GLU A 244 14.32 -7.94 4.01
CA GLU A 244 13.46 -6.79 4.25
C GLU A 244 12.03 -7.27 4.50
N VAL A 245 11.37 -6.66 5.47
CA VAL A 245 9.99 -7.02 5.80
C VAL A 245 9.12 -5.77 5.85
N THR A 246 8.04 -5.80 5.09
CA THR A 246 7.01 -4.76 5.15
C THR A 246 5.69 -5.36 5.60
N ALA A 247 4.96 -4.64 6.45
CA ALA A 247 3.62 -5.03 6.85
C ALA A 247 2.68 -3.84 6.84
N SER A 248 1.41 -4.09 6.61
CA SER A 248 0.38 -3.06 6.67
C SER A 248 -0.93 -3.61 7.18
N GLY A 249 -1.75 -2.71 7.73
CA GLY A 249 -3.02 -3.11 8.30
C GLY A 249 -3.83 -1.93 8.82
N LYS A 250 -4.79 -2.26 9.67
CA LYS A 250 -5.70 -1.29 10.28
C LYS A 250 -5.91 -1.59 11.76
N GLN A 251 -5.87 -0.56 12.61
CA GLN A 251 -6.34 -0.65 13.99
C GLN A 251 -7.87 -0.75 14.04
N ILE A 252 -8.39 -1.53 14.98
CA ILE A 252 -9.82 -1.65 15.24
C ILE A 252 -10.14 -0.63 16.35
N THR A 253 -10.63 0.53 15.94
CA THR A 253 -11.14 1.56 16.85
C THR A 253 -12.64 1.37 17.01
N SER A 254 -13.14 1.47 18.24
CA SER A 254 -14.57 1.36 18.58
C SER A 254 -15.33 2.65 18.31
#